data_25ce6bf8a03f51277bc9ab9410ee34b5
#
_entry.id   25ce6bf8a03f51277bc9ab9410ee34b5
#
_cell.length_a   1.000
_cell.length_b   1.000
_cell.length_c   1.000
_cell.angle_alpha   90.00
_cell.angle_beta   90.00
_cell.angle_gamma   90.00
#
_symmetry.space_group_name_H-M   'P 1'
#
loop_
_entity.id
_entity.type
_entity.pdbx_description
1 polymer ?
#
loop_
_entity_poly.entity_id
_entity_poly.type
_entity_poly.pdbx_seq_one_letter_code
_entity_poly.pdbx_strand_id
1 'polypeptide(L)'
;MEAYRRSVREQRRLVRVSDRLQAQLATVNQELGKRKAEAEDALEDLKAAQESLVQAEKLASLGALVGGVAHEINTPVGIALSCASHLADSTGAMRKLFEADDISVEDFERFMDTVKDTTGLILTNVERAAELIRSFKQVAVDRTSSERRRFDLATYIRETLFSLGPHLRQAGHTVRLDCPEGIVMDSYPGALSQVLGNFVMNSLVHGYEPGELGTLSMTVEREGADQVRLTYADDGKGIPEDNLGRIFDPFFTTRRGSGGSGLGLHIVYNLVTGPLGGSVAAESPPGGGTRFTVQLPLSPWSASALS
;
A
#
# COMPACT_ATOMS: atom_id res chain seq x y z
N MET A 1 78.33 -37.76 25.59
CA MET A 1 77.22 -38.66 26.03
C MET A 1 76.06 -37.90 26.76
N GLU A 2 76.34 -36.95 27.68
CA GLU A 2 75.31 -36.22 28.42
C GLU A 2 74.48 -35.26 27.55
N ALA A 3 75.14 -34.55 26.64
CA ALA A 3 74.42 -33.64 25.69
C ALA A 3 73.42 -34.37 24.80
N TYR A 4 73.72 -35.55 24.33
CA TYR A 4 72.81 -36.42 23.59
C TYR A 4 71.58 -36.86 24.39
N ARG A 5 71.82 -37.29 25.68
CA ARG A 5 70.74 -37.68 26.56
C ARG A 5 69.79 -36.46 26.93
N ARG A 6 70.32 -35.27 26.94
CA ARG A 6 69.55 -34.02 27.16
C ARG A 6 68.70 -33.69 25.96
N SER A 7 69.25 -33.73 24.75
CA SER A 7 68.51 -33.51 23.51
C SER A 7 67.36 -34.52 23.32
N VAL A 8 67.60 -35.81 23.56
CA VAL A 8 66.53 -36.83 23.45
C VAL A 8 65.41 -36.61 24.49
N ARG A 9 65.75 -36.16 25.70
CA ARG A 9 64.73 -35.81 26.72
C ARG A 9 63.90 -34.60 26.31
N GLU A 10 64.50 -33.58 25.72
CA GLU A 10 63.86 -32.39 25.20
C GLU A 10 62.93 -32.70 24.04
N GLN A 11 63.38 -33.50 23.08
CA GLN A 11 62.55 -34.00 21.97
C GLN A 11 61.31 -34.79 22.46
N ARG A 12 61.50 -35.69 23.39
CA ARG A 12 60.37 -36.45 23.98
C ARG A 12 59.40 -35.56 24.77
N ARG A 13 59.84 -34.41 25.31
CA ARG A 13 58.98 -33.44 25.98
C ARG A 13 58.17 -32.66 24.95
N LEU A 14 58.82 -32.24 23.85
CA LEU A 14 58.15 -31.53 22.76
C LEU A 14 57.09 -32.40 22.08
N VAL A 15 57.40 -33.67 21.81
CA VAL A 15 56.41 -34.61 21.24
C VAL A 15 55.21 -34.78 22.17
N ARG A 16 55.40 -34.96 23.47
CA ARG A 16 54.28 -35.06 24.43
C ARG A 16 53.44 -33.78 24.52
N VAL A 17 54.06 -32.61 24.41
CA VAL A 17 53.32 -31.35 24.40
C VAL A 17 52.52 -31.19 23.08
N SER A 18 53.13 -31.56 21.95
CA SER A 18 52.46 -31.58 20.65
C SER A 18 51.24 -32.50 20.63
N ASP A 19 51.40 -33.75 21.12
CA ASP A 19 50.30 -34.73 21.18
C ASP A 19 49.14 -34.23 22.07
N ARG A 20 49.47 -33.56 23.20
CA ARG A 20 48.49 -32.99 24.10
C ARG A 20 47.72 -31.81 23.45
N LEU A 21 48.45 -30.94 22.73
CA LEU A 21 47.86 -29.83 22.01
C LEU A 21 46.95 -30.32 20.87
N GLN A 22 47.39 -31.35 20.13
CA GLN A 22 46.57 -31.93 19.06
C GLN A 22 45.28 -32.58 19.64
N ALA A 23 45.34 -33.26 20.75
CA ALA A 23 44.16 -33.82 21.41
C ALA A 23 43.20 -32.71 21.89
N GLN A 24 43.74 -31.63 22.46
CA GLN A 24 42.94 -30.48 22.87
C GLN A 24 42.27 -29.76 21.65
N LEU A 25 43.01 -29.56 20.57
CA LEU A 25 42.48 -29.01 19.33
C LEU A 25 41.36 -29.87 18.74
N ALA A 26 41.53 -31.22 18.75
CA ALA A 26 40.51 -32.13 18.25
C ALA A 26 39.20 -32.01 19.09
N THR A 27 39.32 -31.95 20.41
CA THR A 27 38.16 -31.78 21.31
C THR A 27 37.46 -30.44 21.09
N VAL A 28 38.21 -29.32 20.98
CA VAL A 28 37.66 -27.98 20.73
C VAL A 28 36.97 -27.91 19.37
N ASN A 29 37.60 -28.51 18.33
CA ASN A 29 36.99 -28.54 16.99
C ASN A 29 35.69 -29.38 16.97
N GLN A 30 35.63 -30.47 17.69
CA GLN A 30 34.41 -31.28 17.82
C GLN A 30 33.30 -30.52 18.54
N GLU A 31 33.62 -29.80 19.63
CA GLU A 31 32.65 -28.98 20.36
C GLU A 31 32.18 -27.79 19.52
N LEU A 32 33.09 -27.15 18.80
CA LEU A 32 32.77 -26.05 17.87
C LEU A 32 31.83 -26.51 16.74
N GLY A 33 32.11 -27.69 16.17
CA GLY A 33 31.25 -28.30 15.15
C GLY A 33 29.83 -28.58 15.68
N LYS A 34 29.72 -29.09 16.92
CA LYS A 34 28.43 -29.34 17.56
C LYS A 34 27.66 -28.05 17.79
N ARG A 35 28.32 -27.02 18.37
CA ARG A 35 27.66 -25.71 18.61
C ARG A 35 27.26 -25.02 17.32
N LYS A 36 28.06 -25.19 16.27
CA LYS A 36 27.72 -24.65 14.95
C LYS A 36 26.43 -25.28 14.39
N ALA A 37 26.33 -26.61 14.44
CA ALA A 37 25.13 -27.32 13.99
C ALA A 37 23.89 -26.92 14.82
N GLU A 38 24.01 -26.86 16.14
CA GLU A 38 22.93 -26.42 17.03
C GLU A 38 22.48 -24.95 16.70
N ALA A 39 23.41 -24.05 16.36
CA ALA A 39 23.10 -22.67 15.98
C ALA A 39 22.46 -22.60 14.59
N GLU A 40 22.87 -23.44 13.64
CA GLU A 40 22.27 -23.52 12.30
C GLU A 40 20.82 -24.03 12.39
N ASP A 41 20.56 -25.07 13.17
CA ASP A 41 19.21 -25.60 13.42
C ASP A 41 18.31 -24.56 14.10
N ALA A 42 18.82 -23.89 15.15
CA ALA A 42 18.07 -22.82 15.84
C ALA A 42 17.74 -21.62 14.92
N LEU A 43 18.62 -21.30 13.98
CA LEU A 43 18.42 -20.22 13.01
C LEU A 43 17.36 -20.60 11.97
N GLU A 44 17.30 -21.88 11.58
CA GLU A 44 16.26 -22.40 10.67
C GLU A 44 14.89 -22.39 11.35
N ASP A 45 14.81 -22.86 12.61
CA ASP A 45 13.59 -22.81 13.42
C ASP A 45 13.08 -21.37 13.62
N LEU A 46 14.01 -20.43 13.90
CA LEU A 46 13.67 -19.02 14.06
C LEU A 46 13.12 -18.41 12.78
N LYS A 47 13.71 -18.71 11.63
CA LYS A 47 13.20 -18.26 10.32
C LYS A 47 11.80 -18.81 10.04
N ALA A 48 11.58 -20.09 10.28
CA ALA A 48 10.27 -20.71 10.09
C ALA A 48 9.21 -20.10 11.01
N ALA A 49 9.55 -19.83 12.28
CA ALA A 49 8.68 -19.15 13.23
C ALA A 49 8.39 -17.71 12.80
N GLN A 50 9.39 -16.96 12.32
CA GLN A 50 9.22 -15.60 11.81
C GLN A 50 8.30 -15.57 10.59
N GLU A 51 8.48 -16.48 9.63
CA GLU A 51 7.61 -16.58 8.45
C GLU A 51 6.16 -16.89 8.85
N SER A 52 5.97 -17.79 9.82
CA SER A 52 4.65 -18.13 10.37
C SER A 52 3.98 -16.93 11.06
N LEU A 53 4.73 -16.15 11.85
CA LEU A 53 4.21 -14.95 12.50
C LEU A 53 3.82 -13.86 11.47
N VAL A 54 4.65 -13.63 10.45
CA VAL A 54 4.33 -12.69 9.36
C VAL A 54 3.07 -13.14 8.61
N GLN A 55 2.92 -14.43 8.37
CA GLN A 55 1.72 -14.98 7.73
C GLN A 55 0.48 -14.83 8.61
N ALA A 56 0.60 -15.10 9.91
CA ALA A 56 -0.49 -14.93 10.87
C ALA A 56 -0.92 -13.46 11.01
N GLU A 57 0.03 -12.53 11.07
CA GLU A 57 -0.23 -11.09 11.09
C GLU A 57 -0.94 -10.61 9.81
N LYS A 58 -0.49 -11.08 8.64
CA LYS A 58 -1.15 -10.81 7.35
C LYS A 58 -2.59 -11.34 7.33
N LEU A 59 -2.83 -12.54 7.86
CA LEU A 59 -4.17 -13.12 7.94
C LEU A 59 -5.07 -12.38 8.94
N ALA A 60 -4.53 -11.96 10.08
CA ALA A 60 -5.27 -11.18 11.07
C ALA A 60 -5.65 -9.79 10.52
N SER A 61 -4.70 -9.11 9.85
CA SER A 61 -4.94 -7.84 9.16
C SER A 61 -5.98 -8.00 8.05
N LEU A 62 -5.88 -9.07 7.24
CA LEU A 62 -6.86 -9.36 6.19
C LEU A 62 -8.24 -9.68 6.78
N GLY A 63 -8.33 -10.40 7.91
CA GLY A 63 -9.58 -10.69 8.60
C GLY A 63 -10.31 -9.43 9.06
N ALA A 64 -9.59 -8.49 9.66
CA ALA A 64 -10.15 -7.19 10.05
C ALA A 64 -10.60 -6.38 8.83
N LEU A 65 -9.81 -6.38 7.75
CA LEU A 65 -10.15 -5.73 6.49
C LEU A 65 -11.39 -6.34 5.84
N VAL A 66 -11.50 -7.68 5.79
CA VAL A 66 -12.67 -8.39 5.22
C VAL A 66 -13.96 -8.02 5.98
N GLY A 67 -13.92 -7.98 7.32
CA GLY A 67 -15.05 -7.56 8.13
C GLY A 67 -15.47 -6.11 7.85
N GLY A 68 -14.51 -5.19 7.78
CA GLY A 68 -14.76 -3.78 7.45
C GLY A 68 -15.30 -3.60 6.03
N VAL A 69 -14.70 -4.26 5.04
CA VAL A 69 -15.14 -4.21 3.63
C VAL A 69 -16.57 -4.77 3.47
N ALA A 70 -16.85 -5.92 4.10
CA ALA A 70 -18.20 -6.49 4.05
C ALA A 70 -19.25 -5.50 4.60
N HIS A 71 -18.95 -4.81 5.69
CA HIS A 71 -19.84 -3.81 6.27
C HIS A 71 -20.00 -2.59 5.34
N GLU A 72 -18.90 -2.07 4.78
CA GLU A 72 -18.93 -0.91 3.88
C GLU A 72 -19.59 -1.21 2.53
N ILE A 73 -19.55 -2.47 2.03
CA ILE A 73 -20.29 -2.91 0.84
C ILE A 73 -21.77 -3.11 1.13
N ASN A 74 -22.12 -3.72 2.25
CA ASN A 74 -23.50 -4.02 2.58
C ASN A 74 -24.36 -2.76 2.74
N THR A 75 -23.79 -1.65 3.18
CA THR A 75 -24.50 -0.37 3.33
C THR A 75 -25.05 0.16 2.00
N PRO A 76 -24.23 0.43 0.95
CA PRO A 76 -24.76 0.91 -0.32
C PRO A 76 -25.64 -0.12 -1.04
N VAL A 77 -25.35 -1.42 -0.90
CA VAL A 77 -26.21 -2.47 -1.44
C VAL A 77 -27.57 -2.47 -0.76
N GLY A 78 -27.63 -2.29 0.55
CA GLY A 78 -28.87 -2.19 1.31
C GLY A 78 -29.71 -0.98 0.91
N ILE A 79 -29.08 0.17 0.70
CA ILE A 79 -29.76 1.39 0.22
C ILE A 79 -30.32 1.14 -1.19
N ALA A 80 -29.51 0.61 -2.12
CA ALA A 80 -29.96 0.32 -3.48
C ALA A 80 -31.12 -0.68 -3.50
N LEU A 81 -31.09 -1.70 -2.63
CA LEU A 81 -32.18 -2.66 -2.51
C LEU A 81 -33.47 -2.02 -1.97
N SER A 82 -33.38 -1.16 -0.95
CA SER A 82 -34.55 -0.43 -0.40
C SER A 82 -35.14 0.49 -1.46
N CYS A 83 -34.30 1.21 -2.22
CA CYS A 83 -34.73 2.06 -3.32
C CYS A 83 -35.43 1.24 -4.42
N ALA A 84 -34.88 0.10 -4.80
CA ALA A 84 -35.47 -0.77 -5.82
C ALA A 84 -36.83 -1.34 -5.35
N SER A 85 -36.96 -1.71 -4.07
CA SER A 85 -38.25 -2.15 -3.48
C SER A 85 -39.29 -1.03 -3.49
N HIS A 86 -38.89 0.20 -3.09
CA HIS A 86 -39.79 1.34 -3.14
C HIS A 86 -40.25 1.68 -4.57
N LEU A 87 -39.37 1.57 -5.56
CA LEU A 87 -39.69 1.76 -6.97
C LEU A 87 -40.69 0.70 -7.46
N ALA A 88 -40.49 -0.54 -7.05
CA ALA A 88 -41.43 -1.66 -7.37
C ALA A 88 -42.82 -1.40 -6.81
N ASP A 89 -42.91 -0.97 -5.54
CA ASP A 89 -44.20 -0.65 -4.87
C ASP A 89 -44.87 0.54 -5.55
N SER A 90 -44.12 1.61 -5.86
CA SER A 90 -44.63 2.80 -6.55
C SER A 90 -45.14 2.45 -7.95
N THR A 91 -44.41 1.58 -8.67
CA THR A 91 -44.82 1.09 -9.98
C THR A 91 -46.13 0.26 -9.88
N GLY A 92 -46.22 -0.59 -8.84
CA GLY A 92 -47.43 -1.36 -8.58
C GLY A 92 -48.66 -0.48 -8.24
N ALA A 93 -48.45 0.62 -7.48
CA ALA A 93 -49.52 1.58 -7.18
C ALA A 93 -49.98 2.35 -8.44
N MET A 94 -49.01 2.85 -9.23
CA MET A 94 -49.35 3.53 -10.48
C MET A 94 -50.09 2.65 -11.48
N ARG A 95 -49.73 1.37 -11.56
CA ARG A 95 -50.38 0.38 -12.40
C ARG A 95 -51.84 0.19 -12.00
N LYS A 96 -52.19 0.15 -10.69
CA LYS A 96 -53.57 0.03 -10.17
C LYS A 96 -54.39 1.24 -10.58
N LEU A 97 -53.84 2.45 -10.46
CA LEU A 97 -54.53 3.69 -10.93
C LEU A 97 -54.79 3.66 -12.42
N PHE A 98 -53.84 3.17 -13.19
CA PHE A 98 -54.00 2.99 -14.65
C PHE A 98 -55.11 2.00 -14.99
N GLU A 99 -55.15 0.84 -14.34
CA GLU A 99 -56.13 -0.20 -14.58
C GLU A 99 -57.55 0.25 -14.13
N ALA A 100 -57.64 1.21 -13.18
CA ALA A 100 -58.86 1.83 -12.72
C ALA A 100 -59.32 3.04 -13.54
N ASP A 101 -58.56 3.45 -14.56
CA ASP A 101 -58.76 4.67 -15.37
C ASP A 101 -58.85 5.96 -14.50
N ASP A 102 -58.11 6.00 -13.38
CA ASP A 102 -58.14 7.03 -12.32
C ASP A 102 -56.78 7.68 -12.10
N ILE A 103 -55.99 7.89 -13.17
CA ILE A 103 -54.71 8.57 -13.10
C ILE A 103 -54.90 10.06 -13.24
N SER A 104 -54.44 10.84 -12.24
CA SER A 104 -54.31 12.29 -12.37
C SER A 104 -52.93 12.65 -12.93
N VAL A 105 -52.79 13.86 -13.53
CA VAL A 105 -51.48 14.38 -13.97
C VAL A 105 -50.52 14.52 -12.81
N GLU A 106 -51.02 14.92 -11.64
CA GLU A 106 -50.24 15.05 -10.41
C GLU A 106 -49.69 13.71 -9.89
N ASP A 107 -50.49 12.64 -9.98
CA ASP A 107 -50.02 11.29 -9.58
C ASP A 107 -48.95 10.77 -10.52
N PHE A 108 -49.09 11.05 -11.81
CA PHE A 108 -48.07 10.69 -12.81
C PHE A 108 -46.75 11.49 -12.63
N GLU A 109 -46.83 12.79 -12.40
CA GLU A 109 -45.68 13.65 -12.16
C GLU A 109 -44.94 13.17 -10.89
N ARG A 110 -45.64 12.93 -9.80
CA ARG A 110 -45.08 12.40 -8.53
C ARG A 110 -44.41 11.05 -8.73
N PHE A 111 -45.01 10.17 -9.55
CA PHE A 111 -44.40 8.88 -9.92
C PHE A 111 -43.12 9.08 -10.70
N MET A 112 -43.09 9.99 -11.72
CA MET A 112 -41.90 10.27 -12.51
C MET A 112 -40.76 10.85 -11.65
N ASP A 113 -41.06 11.74 -10.70
CA ASP A 113 -40.08 12.26 -9.75
C ASP A 113 -39.52 11.12 -8.87
N THR A 114 -40.41 10.25 -8.36
CA THR A 114 -40.00 9.06 -7.58
C THR A 114 -39.09 8.16 -8.41
N VAL A 115 -39.41 7.88 -9.64
CA VAL A 115 -38.56 7.08 -10.56
C VAL A 115 -37.19 7.70 -10.74
N LYS A 116 -37.13 9.02 -11.01
CA LYS A 116 -35.90 9.77 -11.24
C LYS A 116 -34.98 9.73 -10.00
N ASP A 117 -35.54 10.08 -8.84
CA ASP A 117 -34.77 10.16 -7.60
C ASP A 117 -34.27 8.77 -7.15
N THR A 118 -35.17 7.78 -7.20
CA THR A 118 -34.85 6.42 -6.78
C THR A 118 -33.82 5.74 -7.67
N THR A 119 -33.94 5.90 -9.01
CA THR A 119 -32.94 5.36 -9.95
C THR A 119 -31.59 6.05 -9.79
N GLY A 120 -31.56 7.36 -9.54
CA GLY A 120 -30.31 8.11 -9.25
C GLY A 120 -29.61 7.56 -7.99
N LEU A 121 -30.38 7.32 -6.92
CA LEU A 121 -29.85 6.73 -5.68
C LEU A 121 -29.33 5.28 -5.89
N ILE A 122 -30.07 4.46 -6.66
CA ILE A 122 -29.63 3.09 -6.99
C ILE A 122 -28.29 3.13 -7.71
N LEU A 123 -28.15 3.93 -8.79
CA LEU A 123 -26.94 4.04 -9.57
C LEU A 123 -25.75 4.45 -8.70
N THR A 124 -25.90 5.54 -7.95
CA THR A 124 -24.82 6.06 -7.07
C THR A 124 -24.34 4.99 -6.06
N ASN A 125 -25.28 4.25 -5.44
CA ASN A 125 -24.92 3.26 -4.45
C ASN A 125 -24.33 1.99 -5.06
N VAL A 126 -24.79 1.55 -6.23
CA VAL A 126 -24.21 0.41 -6.96
C VAL A 126 -22.79 0.75 -7.46
N GLU A 127 -22.57 1.95 -8.00
CA GLU A 127 -21.25 2.43 -8.40
C GLU A 127 -20.27 2.45 -7.22
N ARG A 128 -20.73 2.94 -6.07
CA ARG A 128 -19.96 2.94 -4.83
C ARG A 128 -19.58 1.52 -4.38
N ALA A 129 -20.51 0.59 -4.39
CA ALA A 129 -20.26 -0.81 -4.05
C ALA A 129 -19.22 -1.44 -5.01
N ALA A 130 -19.33 -1.16 -6.31
CA ALA A 130 -18.41 -1.63 -7.32
C ALA A 130 -16.99 -1.07 -7.14
N GLU A 131 -16.87 0.19 -6.71
CA GLU A 131 -15.59 0.82 -6.40
C GLU A 131 -14.94 0.21 -5.15
N LEU A 132 -15.70 -0.02 -4.08
CA LEU A 132 -15.23 -0.73 -2.88
C LEU A 132 -14.72 -2.13 -3.20
N ILE A 133 -15.44 -2.87 -4.03
CA ILE A 133 -15.03 -4.22 -4.48
C ILE A 133 -13.72 -4.14 -5.30
N ARG A 134 -13.60 -3.17 -6.21
CA ARG A 134 -12.36 -2.98 -7.00
C ARG A 134 -11.17 -2.65 -6.10
N SER A 135 -11.35 -1.69 -5.17
CA SER A 135 -10.31 -1.31 -4.23
C SER A 135 -9.89 -2.46 -3.32
N PHE A 136 -10.86 -3.24 -2.82
CA PHE A 136 -10.56 -4.43 -2.03
C PHE A 136 -9.84 -5.51 -2.84
N LYS A 137 -10.26 -5.74 -4.08
CA LYS A 137 -9.58 -6.67 -4.99
C LYS A 137 -8.13 -6.24 -5.22
N GLN A 138 -7.84 -4.95 -5.34
CA GLN A 138 -6.48 -4.44 -5.44
C GLN A 138 -5.66 -4.75 -4.18
N VAL A 139 -6.22 -4.52 -2.98
CA VAL A 139 -5.55 -4.87 -1.70
C VAL A 139 -5.33 -6.38 -1.57
N ALA A 140 -6.33 -7.19 -1.96
CA ALA A 140 -6.27 -8.66 -1.83
C ALA A 140 -5.43 -9.34 -2.94
N VAL A 141 -5.35 -8.75 -4.14
CA VAL A 141 -4.76 -9.35 -5.36
C VAL A 141 -3.39 -8.78 -5.69
N ASP A 142 -2.82 -7.89 -4.87
CA ASP A 142 -1.50 -7.25 -5.09
C ASP A 142 -0.31 -8.23 -5.26
N ARG A 143 -0.64 -9.47 -5.65
CA ARG A 143 0.31 -10.50 -6.11
C ARG A 143 0.57 -10.50 -7.62
N THR A 144 -0.19 -9.76 -8.45
CA THR A 144 -0.13 -9.88 -9.92
C THR A 144 0.56 -8.73 -10.64
N SER A 145 0.87 -7.61 -10.00
CA SER A 145 1.78 -6.57 -10.56
C SER A 145 3.18 -6.60 -9.92
N SER A 146 3.55 -7.72 -9.32
CA SER A 146 4.76 -7.90 -8.50
C SER A 146 5.97 -8.35 -9.32
N GLU A 147 6.09 -7.97 -10.58
CA GLU A 147 7.31 -8.28 -11.32
C GLU A 147 8.35 -7.20 -11.06
N ARG A 148 9.36 -7.56 -10.26
CA ARG A 148 10.53 -6.74 -10.04
C ARG A 148 11.32 -6.61 -11.33
N ARG A 149 11.64 -5.38 -11.71
CA ARG A 149 12.47 -5.10 -12.88
C ARG A 149 13.26 -3.82 -12.73
N ARG A 150 14.26 -3.68 -13.57
CA ARG A 150 15.00 -2.41 -13.70
C ARG A 150 14.24 -1.47 -14.61
N PHE A 151 14.10 -0.20 -14.19
CA PHE A 151 13.45 0.85 -14.97
C PHE A 151 14.05 2.23 -14.64
N ASP A 152 13.97 3.15 -15.58
CA ASP A 152 14.30 4.56 -15.36
C ASP A 152 13.14 5.25 -14.66
N LEU A 153 13.41 5.86 -13.50
CA LEU A 153 12.38 6.42 -12.63
C LEU A 153 11.65 7.59 -13.28
N ALA A 154 12.38 8.51 -13.92
CA ALA A 154 11.80 9.70 -14.55
C ALA A 154 10.87 9.32 -15.71
N THR A 155 11.28 8.37 -16.54
CA THR A 155 10.48 7.86 -17.64
C THR A 155 9.20 7.20 -17.12
N TYR A 156 9.32 6.36 -16.10
CA TYR A 156 8.18 5.63 -15.56
C TYR A 156 7.15 6.55 -14.86
N ILE A 157 7.61 7.58 -14.13
CA ILE A 157 6.72 8.58 -13.55
C ILE A 157 5.97 9.33 -14.67
N ARG A 158 6.65 9.75 -15.75
CA ARG A 158 5.99 10.41 -16.90
C ARG A 158 4.92 9.53 -17.55
N GLU A 159 5.21 8.24 -17.76
CA GLU A 159 4.24 7.27 -18.31
C GLU A 159 3.02 7.12 -17.38
N THR A 160 3.25 7.03 -16.08
CA THR A 160 2.17 6.96 -15.07
C THR A 160 1.31 8.23 -15.11
N LEU A 161 1.91 9.41 -15.09
CA LEU A 161 1.18 10.69 -15.17
C LEU A 161 0.43 10.84 -16.48
N PHE A 162 1.00 10.39 -17.60
CA PHE A 162 0.32 10.38 -18.89
C PHE A 162 -0.95 9.51 -18.85
N SER A 163 -0.91 8.35 -18.22
CA SER A 163 -2.08 7.48 -18.05
C SER A 163 -3.19 8.11 -17.19
N LEU A 164 -2.82 8.97 -16.23
CA LEU A 164 -3.75 9.76 -15.39
C LEU A 164 -4.25 11.04 -16.06
N GLY A 165 -3.71 11.37 -17.23
CA GLY A 165 -4.01 12.59 -18.00
C GLY A 165 -5.51 12.89 -18.23
N PRO A 166 -6.39 11.90 -18.54
CA PRO A 166 -7.81 12.13 -18.65
C PRO A 166 -8.45 12.71 -17.39
N HIS A 167 -8.14 12.16 -16.21
CA HIS A 167 -8.67 12.63 -14.92
C HIS A 167 -8.17 14.03 -14.57
N LEU A 168 -6.88 14.29 -14.81
CA LEU A 168 -6.25 15.59 -14.56
C LEU A 168 -6.84 16.69 -15.46
N ARG A 169 -7.06 16.40 -16.73
CA ARG A 169 -7.70 17.35 -17.67
C ARG A 169 -9.15 17.61 -17.32
N GLN A 170 -9.90 16.60 -16.95
CA GLN A 170 -11.29 16.76 -16.53
C GLN A 170 -11.41 17.65 -15.28
N ALA A 171 -10.47 17.53 -14.34
CA ALA A 171 -10.42 18.36 -13.14
C ALA A 171 -9.80 19.76 -13.39
N GLY A 172 -9.13 19.99 -14.53
CA GLY A 172 -8.49 21.27 -14.85
C GLY A 172 -7.18 21.53 -14.11
N HIS A 173 -6.60 20.51 -13.45
CA HIS A 173 -5.39 20.68 -12.66
C HIS A 173 -4.11 20.58 -13.49
N THR A 174 -3.07 21.31 -13.05
CA THR A 174 -1.73 21.28 -13.64
C THR A 174 -0.83 20.35 -12.84
N VAL A 175 -0.01 19.55 -13.53
CA VAL A 175 1.02 18.72 -12.90
C VAL A 175 2.40 19.22 -13.26
N ARG A 176 3.25 19.42 -12.26
CA ARG A 176 4.68 19.75 -12.41
C ARG A 176 5.52 18.57 -11.96
N LEU A 177 6.42 18.11 -12.81
CA LEU A 177 7.36 17.04 -12.50
C LEU A 177 8.79 17.57 -12.58
N ASP A 178 9.50 17.48 -11.46
CA ASP A 178 10.94 17.72 -11.37
C ASP A 178 11.60 16.39 -10.95
N CYS A 179 12.21 15.70 -11.91
CA CYS A 179 12.84 14.41 -11.69
C CYS A 179 14.11 14.33 -12.53
N PRO A 180 15.29 14.19 -11.90
CA PRO A 180 16.55 14.00 -12.60
C PRO A 180 16.52 12.75 -13.48
N GLU A 181 17.13 12.83 -14.65
CA GLU A 181 17.27 11.69 -15.55
C GLU A 181 18.35 10.71 -15.07
N GLY A 182 18.26 9.45 -15.52
CA GLY A 182 19.26 8.43 -15.24
C GLY A 182 19.19 7.80 -13.85
N ILE A 183 18.13 8.03 -13.08
CA ILE A 183 17.89 7.30 -11.83
C ILE A 183 17.26 5.95 -12.19
N VAL A 184 18.08 4.90 -12.14
CA VAL A 184 17.61 3.52 -12.40
C VAL A 184 17.26 2.85 -11.09
N MET A 185 16.03 2.38 -10.98
CA MET A 185 15.55 1.55 -9.87
C MET A 185 15.47 0.08 -10.31
N ASP A 186 15.79 -0.83 -9.38
CA ASP A 186 15.50 -2.26 -9.50
C ASP A 186 14.43 -2.61 -8.47
N SER A 187 13.18 -2.42 -8.81
CA SER A 187 12.06 -2.44 -7.88
C SER A 187 10.77 -2.91 -8.58
N TYR A 188 9.62 -2.62 -7.99
CA TYR A 188 8.29 -3.02 -8.44
C TYR A 188 7.54 -1.82 -9.06
N PRO A 189 7.64 -1.61 -10.38
CA PRO A 189 7.05 -0.43 -11.02
C PRO A 189 5.53 -0.36 -10.87
N GLY A 190 4.82 -1.50 -10.89
CA GLY A 190 3.37 -1.53 -10.66
C GLY A 190 2.98 -0.96 -9.29
N ALA A 191 3.72 -1.30 -8.23
CA ALA A 191 3.51 -0.75 -6.90
C ALA A 191 3.74 0.76 -6.86
N LEU A 192 4.81 1.24 -7.51
CA LEU A 192 5.08 2.68 -7.62
C LEU A 192 3.97 3.42 -8.38
N SER A 193 3.52 2.89 -9.52
CA SER A 193 2.40 3.48 -10.28
C SER A 193 1.13 3.59 -9.44
N GLN A 194 0.83 2.60 -8.63
CA GLN A 194 -0.33 2.60 -7.75
C GLN A 194 -0.19 3.63 -6.62
N VAL A 195 1.00 3.80 -6.03
CA VAL A 195 1.29 4.86 -5.06
C VAL A 195 1.01 6.24 -5.67
N LEU A 196 1.58 6.51 -6.85
CA LEU A 196 1.39 7.79 -7.55
C LEU A 196 -0.06 8.03 -7.93
N GLY A 197 -0.75 7.00 -8.43
CA GLY A 197 -2.17 7.06 -8.75
C GLY A 197 -3.03 7.41 -7.53
N ASN A 198 -2.77 6.78 -6.38
CA ASN A 198 -3.49 7.08 -5.14
C ASN A 198 -3.25 8.53 -4.67
N PHE A 199 -2.02 9.06 -4.75
CA PHE A 199 -1.76 10.46 -4.41
C PHE A 199 -2.54 11.42 -5.30
N VAL A 200 -2.45 11.24 -6.62
CA VAL A 200 -3.17 12.07 -7.59
C VAL A 200 -4.68 12.01 -7.34
N MET A 201 -5.25 10.81 -7.24
CA MET A 201 -6.69 10.64 -7.02
C MET A 201 -7.15 11.23 -5.68
N ASN A 202 -6.34 11.13 -4.62
CA ASN A 202 -6.64 11.76 -3.34
C ASN A 202 -6.71 13.29 -3.45
N SER A 203 -5.76 13.92 -4.15
CA SER A 203 -5.82 15.37 -4.38
C SER A 203 -7.03 15.76 -5.20
N LEU A 204 -7.35 15.03 -6.29
CA LEU A 204 -8.52 15.31 -7.13
C LEU A 204 -9.85 15.17 -6.37
N VAL A 205 -9.95 14.18 -5.47
CA VAL A 205 -11.20 13.91 -4.72
C VAL A 205 -11.30 14.76 -3.46
N HIS A 206 -10.20 14.98 -2.74
CA HIS A 206 -10.22 15.57 -1.41
C HIS A 206 -9.57 16.94 -1.31
N GLY A 207 -8.65 17.29 -2.21
CA GLY A 207 -7.84 18.50 -2.12
C GLY A 207 -8.58 19.77 -2.49
N TYR A 208 -9.53 19.69 -3.42
CA TYR A 208 -10.15 20.86 -4.05
C TYR A 208 -11.67 20.82 -4.00
N GLU A 209 -12.29 22.00 -4.14
CA GLU A 209 -13.72 22.11 -4.35
C GLU A 209 -14.06 22.00 -5.85
N PRO A 210 -15.31 21.65 -6.21
CA PRO A 210 -15.72 21.52 -7.61
C PRO A 210 -15.46 22.80 -8.42
N GLY A 211 -14.67 22.70 -9.50
CA GLY A 211 -14.31 23.82 -10.37
C GLY A 211 -13.09 24.64 -9.91
N GLU A 212 -12.50 24.31 -8.78
CA GLU A 212 -11.25 24.91 -8.33
C GLU A 212 -10.07 24.38 -9.15
N LEU A 213 -9.18 25.28 -9.56
CA LEU A 213 -7.96 24.94 -10.29
C LEU A 213 -6.80 24.78 -9.31
N GLY A 214 -6.02 23.72 -9.45
CA GLY A 214 -4.90 23.45 -8.56
C GLY A 214 -3.65 22.97 -9.29
N THR A 215 -2.56 22.93 -8.54
CA THR A 215 -1.26 22.47 -9.01
C THR A 215 -0.79 21.29 -8.17
N LEU A 216 -0.54 20.17 -8.83
CA LEU A 216 0.10 19.01 -8.27
C LEU A 216 1.58 19.02 -8.62
N SER A 217 2.47 18.83 -7.67
CA SER A 217 3.92 18.80 -7.91
C SER A 217 4.51 17.47 -7.46
N MET A 218 5.44 16.97 -8.25
CA MET A 218 6.26 15.80 -7.92
C MET A 218 7.73 16.17 -8.08
N THR A 219 8.49 16.00 -7.02
CA THR A 219 9.95 16.22 -7.02
C THR A 219 10.63 14.94 -6.61
N VAL A 220 11.69 14.58 -7.33
CA VAL A 220 12.53 13.42 -7.02
C VAL A 220 13.94 13.90 -6.77
N GLU A 221 14.50 13.52 -5.65
CA GLU A 221 15.87 13.82 -5.26
C GLU A 221 16.61 12.53 -4.92
N ARG A 222 17.87 12.44 -5.31
CA ARG A 222 18.72 11.32 -4.92
C ARG A 222 19.28 11.57 -3.53
N GLU A 223 19.06 10.62 -2.61
CA GLU A 223 19.60 10.64 -1.25
C GLU A 223 20.75 9.63 -1.12
N GLY A 224 21.98 10.16 -1.10
CA GLY A 224 23.18 9.31 -1.05
C GLY A 224 23.35 8.43 -2.30
N ALA A 225 23.91 7.23 -2.11
CA ALA A 225 24.21 6.31 -3.21
C ALA A 225 23.01 5.43 -3.60
N ASP A 226 22.18 5.03 -2.62
CA ASP A 226 21.26 3.90 -2.73
C ASP A 226 19.81 4.25 -2.50
N GLN A 227 19.47 5.53 -2.29
CA GLN A 227 18.10 5.97 -1.98
C GLN A 227 17.66 7.14 -2.86
N VAL A 228 16.34 7.26 -3.01
CA VAL A 228 15.67 8.41 -3.58
C VAL A 228 14.57 8.88 -2.64
N ARG A 229 14.39 10.21 -2.60
CA ARG A 229 13.24 10.88 -1.99
C ARG A 229 12.30 11.34 -3.09
N LEU A 230 11.06 10.87 -3.07
CA LEU A 230 9.98 11.35 -3.90
C LEU A 230 9.07 12.19 -3.03
N THR A 231 8.88 13.45 -3.38
CA THR A 231 7.95 14.37 -2.72
C THR A 231 6.80 14.67 -3.68
N TYR A 232 5.60 14.30 -3.26
CA TYR A 232 4.36 14.70 -3.92
C TYR A 232 3.70 15.80 -3.10
N ALA A 233 3.23 16.87 -3.73
CA ALA A 233 2.46 17.92 -3.04
C ALA A 233 1.34 18.46 -3.91
N ASP A 234 0.25 18.85 -3.28
CA ASP A 234 -0.83 19.66 -3.87
C ASP A 234 -0.94 21.01 -3.14
N ASP A 235 -1.54 21.97 -3.78
CA ASP A 235 -1.86 23.32 -3.24
C ASP A 235 -3.32 23.43 -2.80
N GLY A 236 -3.98 22.32 -2.53
CA GLY A 236 -5.36 22.24 -2.09
C GLY A 236 -5.58 22.68 -0.64
N LYS A 237 -6.73 22.35 -0.07
CA LYS A 237 -7.13 22.75 1.29
C LYS A 237 -6.34 22.08 2.43
N GLY A 238 -5.53 21.05 2.12
CA GLY A 238 -4.73 20.33 3.11
C GLY A 238 -5.53 19.36 3.96
N ILE A 239 -4.84 18.80 4.98
CA ILE A 239 -5.35 17.83 5.92
C ILE A 239 -5.35 18.44 7.33
N PRO A 240 -6.48 18.45 8.06
CA PRO A 240 -6.51 18.89 9.45
C PRO A 240 -5.50 18.11 10.32
N GLU A 241 -4.84 18.81 11.25
CA GLU A 241 -3.80 18.25 12.11
C GLU A 241 -4.29 17.00 12.88
N ASP A 242 -5.51 17.04 13.40
CA ASP A 242 -6.14 15.92 14.11
C ASP A 242 -6.29 14.64 13.25
N ASN A 243 -6.26 14.80 11.94
CA ASN A 243 -6.42 13.69 11.01
C ASN A 243 -5.08 13.10 10.52
N LEU A 244 -3.98 13.88 10.55
CA LEU A 244 -2.68 13.46 10.02
C LEU A 244 -2.18 12.13 10.57
N GLY A 245 -2.40 11.89 11.86
CA GLY A 245 -2.00 10.63 12.50
C GLY A 245 -2.80 9.40 12.07
N ARG A 246 -3.93 9.58 11.36
CA ARG A 246 -4.88 8.52 11.01
C ARG A 246 -5.10 8.33 9.52
N ILE A 247 -4.52 9.17 8.68
CA ILE A 247 -4.78 9.14 7.22
C ILE A 247 -4.38 7.83 6.55
N PHE A 248 -3.45 7.08 7.16
CA PHE A 248 -3.02 5.77 6.68
C PHE A 248 -3.84 4.61 7.28
N ASP A 249 -4.75 4.89 8.23
CA ASP A 249 -5.64 3.86 8.79
C ASP A 249 -6.61 3.36 7.70
N PRO A 250 -6.89 2.06 7.65
CA PRO A 250 -7.85 1.52 6.71
C PRO A 250 -9.25 2.14 6.95
N PHE A 251 -9.95 2.47 5.85
CA PHE A 251 -11.28 3.09 5.84
C PHE A 251 -11.37 4.51 6.42
N PHE A 252 -10.24 5.13 6.74
CA PHE A 252 -10.25 6.53 7.13
C PHE A 252 -10.53 7.43 5.94
N THR A 253 -11.59 8.20 5.98
CA THR A 253 -11.97 9.18 4.95
C THR A 253 -12.76 10.32 5.54
N THR A 254 -12.51 11.53 5.05
CA THR A 254 -13.29 12.73 5.37
C THR A 254 -14.51 12.91 4.45
N ARG A 255 -14.66 12.09 3.41
CA ARG A 255 -15.77 12.10 2.45
C ARG A 255 -16.53 10.76 2.44
N ARG A 256 -16.94 10.30 3.61
CA ARG A 256 -17.77 9.09 3.76
C ARG A 256 -19.15 9.40 3.17
N GLY A 257 -19.45 8.91 1.98
CA GLY A 257 -20.73 9.15 1.29
C GLY A 257 -20.63 9.80 -0.09
N SER A 258 -19.50 10.39 -0.44
CA SER A 258 -19.26 11.06 -1.73
C SER A 258 -18.10 10.49 -2.54
N GLY A 259 -17.86 9.15 -2.45
CA GLY A 259 -16.89 8.43 -3.30
C GLY A 259 -15.54 8.09 -2.65
N GLY A 260 -15.29 8.49 -1.39
CA GLY A 260 -14.05 8.12 -0.69
C GLY A 260 -14.12 6.73 -0.05
N SER A 261 -13.40 5.73 -0.57
CA SER A 261 -13.31 4.37 0.04
C SER A 261 -12.52 4.35 1.36
N GLY A 262 -11.65 5.35 1.59
CA GLY A 262 -10.72 5.38 2.72
C GLY A 262 -9.62 4.32 2.67
N LEU A 263 -9.42 3.66 1.53
CA LEU A 263 -8.39 2.64 1.35
C LEU A 263 -7.14 3.15 0.60
N GLY A 264 -7.23 4.26 -0.12
CA GLY A 264 -6.17 4.73 -1.01
C GLY A 264 -4.83 4.95 -0.29
N LEU A 265 -4.81 5.70 0.82
CA LEU A 265 -3.58 5.96 1.59
C LEU A 265 -3.11 4.73 2.39
N HIS A 266 -4.03 3.89 2.83
CA HIS A 266 -3.66 2.60 3.44
C HIS A 266 -2.92 1.69 2.43
N ILE A 267 -3.38 1.65 1.17
CA ILE A 267 -2.68 0.96 0.08
C ILE A 267 -1.29 1.55 -0.14
N VAL A 268 -1.17 2.89 -0.17
CA VAL A 268 0.12 3.58 -0.28
C VAL A 268 1.07 3.13 0.83
N TYR A 269 0.63 3.16 2.09
CA TYR A 269 1.45 2.73 3.22
C TYR A 269 1.95 1.30 3.06
N ASN A 270 1.07 0.36 2.73
CA ASN A 270 1.41 -1.04 2.56
C ASN A 270 2.37 -1.29 1.38
N LEU A 271 2.20 -0.59 0.26
CA LEU A 271 3.07 -0.73 -0.90
C LEU A 271 4.46 -0.15 -0.64
N VAL A 272 4.51 0.99 0.02
CA VAL A 272 5.79 1.66 0.32
C VAL A 272 6.58 0.89 1.36
N THR A 273 5.96 0.49 2.48
CA THR A 273 6.64 -0.22 3.57
C THR A 273 6.88 -1.71 3.29
N GLY A 274 6.11 -2.30 2.38
CA GLY A 274 6.23 -3.70 1.95
C GLY A 274 7.13 -3.86 0.72
N PRO A 275 6.56 -4.04 -0.50
CA PRO A 275 7.35 -4.40 -1.68
C PRO A 275 8.37 -3.34 -2.08
N LEU A 276 8.09 -2.05 -1.89
CA LEU A 276 9.04 -0.98 -2.25
C LEU A 276 10.15 -0.80 -1.21
N GLY A 277 10.01 -1.34 0.00
CA GLY A 277 11.04 -1.35 1.04
C GLY A 277 11.42 0.03 1.58
N GLY A 278 10.49 0.98 1.55
CA GLY A 278 10.71 2.37 1.92
C GLY A 278 9.89 2.85 3.11
N SER A 279 9.77 4.16 3.22
CA SER A 279 8.91 4.83 4.22
C SER A 279 8.10 5.94 3.58
N VAL A 280 6.94 6.25 4.18
CA VAL A 280 6.07 7.35 3.76
C VAL A 280 5.67 8.20 4.96
N ALA A 281 5.74 9.51 4.79
CA ALA A 281 5.26 10.51 5.73
C ALA A 281 4.33 11.49 5.02
N ALA A 282 3.44 12.12 5.80
CA ALA A 282 2.53 13.13 5.30
C ALA A 282 2.56 14.35 6.22
N GLU A 283 2.47 15.52 5.61
CA GLU A 283 2.36 16.79 6.29
C GLU A 283 1.38 17.72 5.55
N SER A 284 0.77 18.62 6.28
CA SER A 284 -0.05 19.68 5.71
C SER A 284 0.52 21.02 6.19
N PRO A 285 1.31 21.71 5.33
CA PRO A 285 1.99 22.94 5.74
C PRO A 285 0.98 24.07 6.06
N PRO A 286 1.34 25.02 6.92
CA PRO A 286 0.56 26.23 7.13
C PRO A 286 0.37 26.97 5.80
N GLY A 287 -0.86 27.31 5.49
CA GLY A 287 -1.23 27.98 4.21
C GLY A 287 -1.95 27.07 3.23
N GLY A 288 -2.14 25.81 3.56
CA GLY A 288 -2.89 24.83 2.76
C GLY A 288 -2.00 23.87 1.99
N GLY A 289 -2.65 22.92 1.33
CA GLY A 289 -1.99 21.85 0.58
C GLY A 289 -1.61 20.64 1.43
N THR A 290 -1.31 19.55 0.73
CA THR A 290 -0.84 18.31 1.34
C THR A 290 0.51 17.94 0.73
N ARG A 291 1.42 17.42 1.56
CA ARG A 291 2.70 16.91 1.09
C ARG A 291 2.91 15.48 1.60
N PHE A 292 3.22 14.58 0.67
CA PHE A 292 3.66 13.23 0.95
C PHE A 292 5.13 13.09 0.60
N THR A 293 5.93 12.59 1.53
CA THR A 293 7.35 12.31 1.33
C THR A 293 7.54 10.80 1.39
N VAL A 294 8.07 10.22 0.30
CA VAL A 294 8.33 8.79 0.18
C VAL A 294 9.83 8.61 -0.01
N GLN A 295 10.46 7.85 0.88
CA GLN A 295 11.86 7.45 0.76
C GLN A 295 11.92 6.01 0.27
N LEU A 296 12.62 5.78 -0.84
CA LEU A 296 12.72 4.47 -1.48
C LEU A 296 14.18 4.08 -1.70
N PRO A 297 14.57 2.83 -1.42
CA PRO A 297 15.84 2.32 -1.87
C PRO A 297 15.81 2.14 -3.39
N LEU A 298 16.94 2.40 -4.07
CA LEU A 298 17.09 2.11 -5.50
C LEU A 298 16.94 0.61 -5.79
N SER A 299 17.25 -0.21 -4.78
CA SER A 299 17.00 -1.66 -4.78
C SER A 299 16.57 -2.10 -3.38
N PRO A 300 15.31 -2.55 -3.16
CA PRO A 300 14.80 -2.91 -1.84
C PRO A 300 15.52 -4.11 -1.17
N TRP A 301 16.41 -4.77 -1.88
CA TRP A 301 17.16 -5.95 -1.40
C TRP A 301 18.67 -5.77 -1.52
N SER A 302 19.22 -4.55 -1.51
CA SER A 302 20.64 -4.36 -1.32
C SER A 302 21.04 -4.85 0.07
N ALA A 303 22.02 -5.76 0.15
CA ALA A 303 22.46 -6.49 1.34
C ALA A 303 23.07 -5.61 2.46
N SER A 304 22.83 -4.28 2.45
CA SER A 304 23.33 -3.33 3.43
C SER A 304 22.48 -3.21 4.70
N ALA A 305 21.40 -3.98 4.83
CA ALA A 305 20.53 -3.96 6.02
C ALA A 305 20.82 -5.11 7.01
N LEU A 306 21.94 -5.83 6.86
CA LEU A 306 22.40 -6.94 7.73
C LEU A 306 23.79 -6.67 8.32
N SER A 307 24.16 -5.42 8.53
CA SER A 307 25.36 -5.08 9.30
C SER A 307 25.00 -4.42 10.63
#